data_55c588494b74cbe71a61e6500737f9fd
#
_entry.id   55c588494b74cbe71a61e6500737f9fd
#
_cell.length_a   1.000
_cell.length_b   1.000
_cell.length_c   1.000
_cell.angle_alpha   90.00
_cell.angle_beta   90.00
_cell.angle_gamma   90.00
#
_symmetry.space_group_name_H-M   'P 1'
#
loop_
_entity.id
_entity.type
_entity.pdbx_description
1 polymer ?
#
loop_
_entity_poly.entity_id
_entity_poly.type
_entity_poly.pdbx_seq_one_letter_code
_entity_poly.pdbx_strand_id
1 'polypeptide(L)'
;MDFEPTEDQQRIRRVAREFADGELGDTIGPYDARHEFPHAIVKKLGPLGFLGVLVPEEYGGAGLDHLSYALIVEELCRGDASVGITMWAHNSLCVNHIALFASEAQKRRYLPPLASGEVLGAWGLTEPGSGSDAAALRTRAELSGEEWILNGSKAFITNASVCGTAVIMARTDPEKGTRGVSAFVLAKGTPGFSAGTPYRKLGLHASDTAELIFEDARVPAAGLLGERGTGFAQAMQVLEGGRIAMAAMAVGIAQAAVDQSVKYMKQRTAFGRTLAEFNGLQGMIADLATEVEVARLLTLRAAYAKDAGRPAMHVAAMAKLFASATAMKAATQAVQIHGGAGYITEFPVERIFRDAKLTEIGEGTSEIQRLVIARNLLKIA
;
A
#
# COMPACT_ATOMS: atom_id res chain seq x y z
N MET A 1 -6.04 -25.99 13.60
CA MET A 1 -5.66 -24.75 12.89
C MET A 1 -6.68 -24.59 11.79
N ASP A 2 -7.44 -23.53 11.85
CA ASP A 2 -8.41 -23.22 10.80
C ASP A 2 -7.74 -22.26 9.81
N PHE A 3 -7.81 -22.56 8.52
CA PHE A 3 -7.25 -21.73 7.46
C PHE A 3 -8.31 -20.85 6.78
N GLU A 4 -9.58 -21.10 7.10
CA GLU A 4 -10.69 -20.34 6.52
C GLU A 4 -10.95 -19.07 7.31
N PRO A 5 -11.18 -17.94 6.63
CA PRO A 5 -11.65 -16.73 7.30
C PRO A 5 -12.99 -16.95 8.01
N THR A 6 -13.22 -16.27 9.13
CA THR A 6 -14.49 -16.29 9.85
C THR A 6 -15.64 -15.80 8.98
N GLU A 7 -16.89 -16.03 9.39
CA GLU A 7 -18.08 -15.55 8.66
C GLU A 7 -18.08 -14.03 8.49
N ASP A 8 -17.64 -13.27 9.50
CA ASP A 8 -17.55 -11.81 9.42
C ASP A 8 -16.46 -11.37 8.46
N GLN A 9 -15.29 -12.01 8.49
CA GLN A 9 -14.20 -11.74 7.55
C GLN A 9 -14.61 -12.07 6.10
N GLN A 10 -15.35 -13.17 5.90
CA GLN A 10 -15.90 -13.52 4.58
C GLN A 10 -16.98 -12.53 4.12
N ARG A 11 -17.79 -11.97 5.04
CA ARG A 11 -18.79 -10.93 4.73
C ARG A 11 -18.08 -9.66 4.25
N ILE A 12 -17.07 -9.21 4.98
CA ILE A 12 -16.28 -8.03 4.62
C ILE A 12 -15.56 -8.22 3.28
N ARG A 13 -14.97 -9.39 3.05
CA ARG A 13 -14.38 -9.76 1.77
C ARG A 13 -15.40 -9.67 0.62
N ARG A 14 -16.63 -10.16 0.83
CA ARG A 14 -17.70 -10.06 -0.19
C ARG A 14 -18.03 -8.60 -0.50
N VAL A 15 -18.19 -7.74 0.50
CA VAL A 15 -18.44 -6.31 0.28
C VAL A 15 -17.31 -5.65 -0.53
N ALA A 16 -16.04 -5.96 -0.21
CA ALA A 16 -14.90 -5.45 -0.96
C ALA A 16 -14.89 -5.97 -2.41
N ARG A 17 -15.24 -7.23 -2.63
CA ARG A 17 -15.36 -7.84 -3.96
C ARG A 17 -16.49 -7.20 -4.78
N GLU A 18 -17.66 -7.04 -4.20
CA GLU A 18 -18.82 -6.40 -4.86
C GLU A 18 -18.49 -4.96 -5.27
N PHE A 19 -17.81 -4.22 -4.40
CA PHE A 19 -17.33 -2.89 -4.74
C PHE A 19 -16.30 -2.94 -5.90
N ALA A 20 -15.33 -3.85 -5.83
CA ALA A 20 -14.30 -3.98 -6.85
C ALA A 20 -14.90 -4.37 -8.22
N ASP A 21 -15.83 -5.31 -8.24
CA ASP A 21 -16.47 -5.77 -9.48
C ASP A 21 -17.44 -4.71 -10.06
N GLY A 22 -18.11 -3.93 -9.21
CA GLY A 22 -19.10 -2.92 -9.64
C GLY A 22 -18.51 -1.56 -9.98
N GLU A 23 -17.45 -1.13 -9.28
CA GLU A 23 -16.97 0.25 -9.36
C GLU A 23 -15.58 0.37 -10.02
N LEU A 24 -14.77 -0.70 -10.02
CA LEU A 24 -13.41 -0.64 -10.55
C LEU A 24 -13.33 -1.22 -11.96
N GLY A 25 -13.35 -2.48 -12.15
CA GLY A 25 -13.40 -3.19 -13.43
C GLY A 25 -13.00 -2.37 -14.68
N ASP A 26 -13.93 -2.25 -15.61
CA ASP A 26 -13.74 -1.46 -16.84
C ASP A 26 -13.81 0.06 -16.61
N THR A 27 -14.36 0.50 -15.46
CA THR A 27 -14.55 1.94 -15.14
C THR A 27 -13.21 2.66 -14.95
N ILE A 28 -12.20 1.96 -14.45
CA ILE A 28 -10.89 2.56 -14.12
C ILE A 28 -9.97 2.76 -15.35
N GLY A 29 -10.18 2.02 -16.42
CA GLY A 29 -9.37 2.10 -17.63
C GLY A 29 -9.17 3.51 -18.18
N PRO A 30 -10.22 4.33 -18.32
CA PRO A 30 -10.11 5.73 -18.73
C PRO A 30 -9.25 6.60 -17.81
N TYR A 31 -9.26 6.36 -16.50
CA TYR A 31 -8.41 7.08 -15.52
C TYR A 31 -6.94 6.68 -15.67
N ASP A 32 -6.65 5.37 -15.83
CA ASP A 32 -5.31 4.88 -16.13
C ASP A 32 -4.74 5.53 -17.40
N ALA A 33 -5.51 5.52 -18.48
CA ALA A 33 -5.10 6.08 -19.77
C ALA A 33 -4.78 7.59 -19.71
N ARG A 34 -5.50 8.35 -18.89
CA ARG A 34 -5.30 9.80 -18.69
C ARG A 34 -4.34 10.15 -17.57
N HIS A 35 -3.85 9.17 -16.80
CA HIS A 35 -3.08 9.39 -15.55
C HIS A 35 -3.84 10.30 -14.56
N GLU A 36 -5.12 10.03 -14.38
CA GLU A 36 -6.04 10.85 -13.59
C GLU A 36 -6.46 10.14 -12.30
N PHE A 37 -6.43 10.86 -11.18
CA PHE A 37 -6.85 10.32 -9.89
C PHE A 37 -8.39 10.21 -9.83
N PRO A 38 -8.96 9.03 -9.48
CA PRO A 38 -10.39 8.77 -9.54
C PRO A 38 -11.13 9.22 -8.27
N HIS A 39 -11.18 10.54 -8.01
CA HIS A 39 -11.76 11.14 -6.80
C HIS A 39 -13.14 10.60 -6.44
N ALA A 40 -14.04 10.46 -7.44
CA ALA A 40 -15.40 10.00 -7.22
C ALA A 40 -15.46 8.54 -6.72
N ILE A 41 -14.57 7.68 -7.23
CA ILE A 41 -14.47 6.27 -6.83
C ILE A 41 -13.87 6.16 -5.43
N VAL A 42 -12.74 6.84 -5.18
CA VAL A 42 -12.07 6.82 -3.87
C VAL A 42 -12.98 7.32 -2.75
N LYS A 43 -13.79 8.36 -3.03
CA LYS A 43 -14.77 8.88 -2.05
C LYS A 43 -15.80 7.83 -1.61
N LYS A 44 -16.15 6.87 -2.47
CA LYS A 44 -17.10 5.79 -2.13
C LYS A 44 -16.55 4.79 -1.12
N LEU A 45 -15.23 4.74 -0.89
CA LEU A 45 -14.59 3.86 0.09
C LEU A 45 -14.89 4.29 1.55
N GLY A 46 -15.09 5.61 1.79
CA GLY A 46 -15.37 6.16 3.12
C GLY A 46 -16.62 5.54 3.77
N PRO A 47 -17.82 5.65 3.15
CA PRO A 47 -19.06 5.06 3.68
C PRO A 47 -19.01 3.55 3.90
N LEU A 48 -18.10 2.84 3.22
CA LEU A 48 -17.86 1.40 3.43
C LEU A 48 -16.93 1.11 4.62
N GLY A 49 -16.38 2.15 5.27
CA GLY A 49 -15.38 2.01 6.34
C GLY A 49 -13.98 1.63 5.85
N PHE A 50 -13.75 1.60 4.53
CA PHE A 50 -12.48 1.13 3.97
C PHE A 50 -11.33 2.15 4.08
N LEU A 51 -11.61 3.39 4.51
CA LEU A 51 -10.58 4.39 4.82
C LEU A 51 -10.24 4.46 6.31
N GLY A 52 -10.93 3.70 7.16
CA GLY A 52 -10.67 3.60 8.60
C GLY A 52 -10.70 2.17 9.12
N VAL A 53 -10.21 1.20 8.32
CA VAL A 53 -10.37 -0.25 8.61
C VAL A 53 -9.82 -0.62 9.98
N LEU A 54 -8.61 -0.19 10.32
CA LEU A 54 -7.90 -0.52 11.57
C LEU A 54 -8.12 0.54 12.67
N VAL A 55 -8.83 1.63 12.36
CA VAL A 55 -9.10 2.71 13.33
C VAL A 55 -10.18 2.26 14.30
N PRO A 56 -9.99 2.42 15.63
CA PRO A 56 -11.03 2.12 16.60
C PRO A 56 -12.33 2.89 16.34
N GLU A 57 -13.47 2.27 16.68
CA GLU A 57 -14.81 2.86 16.49
C GLU A 57 -14.96 4.21 17.21
N GLU A 58 -14.32 4.39 18.37
CA GLU A 58 -14.34 5.65 19.14
C GLU A 58 -13.77 6.86 18.37
N TYR A 59 -12.98 6.62 17.31
CA TYR A 59 -12.46 7.64 16.39
C TYR A 59 -13.13 7.58 15.01
N GLY A 60 -14.27 6.88 14.89
CA GLY A 60 -15.06 6.79 13.66
C GLY A 60 -14.54 5.76 12.64
N GLY A 61 -13.66 4.86 13.02
CA GLY A 61 -13.19 3.77 12.18
C GLY A 61 -14.05 2.52 12.26
N ALA A 62 -13.66 1.48 11.53
CA ALA A 62 -14.36 0.19 11.50
C ALA A 62 -13.89 -0.80 12.58
N GLY A 63 -12.76 -0.54 13.26
CA GLY A 63 -12.25 -1.37 14.35
C GLY A 63 -11.92 -2.81 13.98
N LEU A 64 -11.62 -3.07 12.69
CA LEU A 64 -11.37 -4.42 12.20
C LEU A 64 -9.92 -4.88 12.43
N ASP A 65 -9.67 -6.18 12.24
CA ASP A 65 -8.37 -6.81 12.35
C ASP A 65 -7.52 -6.69 11.07
N HIS A 66 -6.22 -7.02 11.17
CA HIS A 66 -5.31 -7.00 10.03
C HIS A 66 -5.65 -8.08 9.01
N LEU A 67 -6.28 -9.18 9.41
CA LEU A 67 -6.71 -10.23 8.51
C LEU A 67 -7.85 -9.73 7.61
N SER A 68 -8.89 -9.11 8.18
CA SER A 68 -9.95 -8.42 7.44
C SER A 68 -9.38 -7.35 6.51
N TYR A 69 -8.43 -6.58 7.01
CA TYR A 69 -7.74 -5.56 6.22
C TYR A 69 -7.01 -6.14 5.01
N ALA A 70 -6.26 -7.24 5.18
CA ALA A 70 -5.57 -7.91 4.08
C ALA A 70 -6.54 -8.42 3.01
N LEU A 71 -7.70 -8.96 3.42
CA LEU A 71 -8.76 -9.42 2.51
C LEU A 71 -9.38 -8.26 1.71
N ILE A 72 -9.62 -7.09 2.35
CA ILE A 72 -10.10 -5.89 1.66
C ILE A 72 -9.06 -5.42 0.63
N VAL A 73 -7.79 -5.32 1.02
CA VAL A 73 -6.69 -4.91 0.12
C VAL A 73 -6.58 -5.84 -1.08
N GLU A 74 -6.63 -7.16 -0.86
CA GLU A 74 -6.61 -8.16 -1.93
C GLU A 74 -7.73 -7.93 -2.94
N GLU A 75 -8.97 -7.80 -2.48
CA GLU A 75 -10.12 -7.66 -3.39
C GLU A 75 -10.13 -6.32 -4.14
N LEU A 76 -9.77 -5.21 -3.48
CA LEU A 76 -9.66 -3.92 -4.15
C LEU A 76 -8.54 -3.93 -5.21
N CYS A 77 -7.37 -4.51 -4.89
CA CYS A 77 -6.25 -4.60 -5.82
C CYS A 77 -6.49 -5.62 -6.94
N ARG A 78 -7.36 -6.61 -6.73
CA ARG A 78 -7.87 -7.49 -7.78
C ARG A 78 -8.73 -6.72 -8.79
N GLY A 79 -9.55 -5.77 -8.32
CA GLY A 79 -10.31 -4.88 -9.19
C GLY A 79 -9.45 -3.83 -9.88
N ASP A 80 -8.65 -3.11 -9.10
CA ASP A 80 -7.65 -2.14 -9.60
C ASP A 80 -6.59 -1.82 -8.55
N ALA A 81 -5.34 -1.95 -8.94
CA ALA A 81 -4.21 -1.75 -8.03
C ALA A 81 -3.97 -0.27 -7.68
N SER A 82 -4.36 0.68 -8.54
CA SER A 82 -4.22 2.13 -8.25
C SER A 82 -5.15 2.60 -7.14
N VAL A 83 -6.40 2.14 -7.16
CA VAL A 83 -7.36 2.42 -6.08
C VAL A 83 -6.96 1.66 -4.82
N GLY A 84 -6.52 0.41 -4.97
CA GLY A 84 -6.04 -0.41 -3.86
C GLY A 84 -4.88 0.24 -3.12
N ILE A 85 -3.83 0.71 -3.83
CA ILE A 85 -2.67 1.37 -3.18
C ILE A 85 -3.04 2.69 -2.53
N THR A 86 -3.97 3.46 -3.14
CA THR A 86 -4.49 4.70 -2.56
C THR A 86 -5.09 4.44 -1.18
N MET A 87 -5.94 3.41 -1.06
CA MET A 87 -6.59 3.02 0.17
C MET A 87 -5.60 2.45 1.19
N TRP A 88 -4.74 1.50 0.78
CA TRP A 88 -3.90 0.84 1.76
C TRP A 88 -2.74 1.73 2.25
N ALA A 89 -2.16 2.60 1.42
CA ALA A 89 -1.14 3.56 1.86
C ALA A 89 -1.71 4.58 2.84
N HIS A 90 -2.95 5.03 2.62
CA HIS A 90 -3.68 5.85 3.57
C HIS A 90 -3.82 5.13 4.93
N ASN A 91 -4.35 3.91 4.96
CA ASN A 91 -4.61 3.15 6.19
C ASN A 91 -3.33 2.68 6.89
N SER A 92 -2.47 1.91 6.18
CA SER A 92 -1.31 1.23 6.78
C SER A 92 -0.22 2.19 7.22
N LEU A 93 -0.09 3.33 6.55
CA LEU A 93 1.02 4.25 6.76
C LEU A 93 0.57 5.47 7.58
N CYS A 94 -0.17 6.40 6.98
CA CYS A 94 -0.54 7.65 7.65
C CYS A 94 -1.47 7.42 8.84
N VAL A 95 -2.61 6.78 8.62
CA VAL A 95 -3.65 6.55 9.65
C VAL A 95 -3.11 5.68 10.77
N ASN A 96 -2.46 4.58 10.44
CA ASN A 96 -1.87 3.65 11.41
C ASN A 96 -0.76 4.32 12.25
N HIS A 97 0.06 5.18 11.64
CA HIS A 97 1.08 5.93 12.38
C HIS A 97 0.46 6.83 13.45
N ILE A 98 -0.60 7.57 13.09
CA ILE A 98 -1.35 8.40 14.03
C ILE A 98 -2.02 7.55 15.11
N ALA A 99 -2.67 6.45 14.73
CA ALA A 99 -3.35 5.56 15.68
C ALA A 99 -2.40 4.97 16.73
N LEU A 100 -1.16 4.63 16.34
CA LEU A 100 -0.18 4.01 17.22
C LEU A 100 0.56 5.01 18.13
N PHE A 101 0.90 6.20 17.63
CA PHE A 101 1.89 7.07 18.28
C PHE A 101 1.38 8.46 18.64
N ALA A 102 0.22 8.87 18.17
CA ALA A 102 -0.34 10.16 18.46
C ALA A 102 -0.87 10.24 19.91
N SER A 103 -0.82 11.44 20.49
CA SER A 103 -1.53 11.74 21.75
C SER A 103 -3.05 11.64 21.54
N GLU A 104 -3.79 11.51 22.64
CA GLU A 104 -5.26 11.44 22.58
C GLU A 104 -5.88 12.65 21.86
N ALA A 105 -5.36 13.85 22.12
CA ALA A 105 -5.82 15.08 21.45
C ALA A 105 -5.56 15.04 19.93
N GLN A 106 -4.42 14.51 19.51
CA GLN A 106 -4.09 14.35 18.10
C GLN A 106 -4.97 13.27 17.46
N LYS A 107 -5.21 12.12 18.10
CA LYS A 107 -6.10 11.07 17.61
C LYS A 107 -7.50 11.61 17.35
N ARG A 108 -8.09 12.31 18.33
CA ARG A 108 -9.42 12.94 18.20
C ARG A 108 -9.48 13.98 17.10
N ARG A 109 -8.38 14.65 16.82
CA ARG A 109 -8.31 15.68 15.76
C ARG A 109 -8.17 15.07 14.37
N TYR A 110 -7.31 14.06 14.18
CA TYR A 110 -6.88 13.61 12.86
C TYR A 110 -7.55 12.31 12.40
N LEU A 111 -7.88 11.38 13.31
CA LEU A 111 -8.43 10.08 12.91
C LEU A 111 -9.85 10.16 12.33
N PRO A 112 -10.81 10.92 12.90
CA PRO A 112 -12.17 10.95 12.36
C PRO A 112 -12.26 11.40 10.90
N PRO A 113 -11.68 12.53 10.47
CA PRO A 113 -11.75 12.95 9.06
C PRO A 113 -10.96 12.01 8.11
N LEU A 114 -9.93 11.33 8.61
CA LEU A 114 -9.20 10.31 7.84
C LEU A 114 -10.05 9.03 7.70
N ALA A 115 -10.63 8.54 8.78
CA ALA A 115 -11.43 7.30 8.79
C ALA A 115 -12.71 7.43 7.95
N SER A 116 -13.36 8.60 7.96
CA SER A 116 -14.53 8.87 7.12
C SER A 116 -14.20 9.08 5.64
N GLY A 117 -12.92 9.34 5.31
CA GLY A 117 -12.49 9.71 3.96
C GLY A 117 -12.81 11.15 3.56
N GLU A 118 -13.14 12.04 4.51
CA GLU A 118 -13.23 13.46 4.28
C GLU A 118 -11.89 14.00 3.76
N VAL A 119 -10.78 13.49 4.31
CA VAL A 119 -9.43 13.76 3.84
C VAL A 119 -8.65 12.46 3.65
N LEU A 120 -7.72 12.45 2.69
CA LEU A 120 -6.77 11.36 2.53
C LEU A 120 -5.47 11.63 3.32
N GLY A 121 -4.81 10.54 3.72
CA GLY A 121 -3.52 10.59 4.37
C GLY A 121 -2.37 10.26 3.42
N ALA A 122 -1.24 10.97 3.58
CA ALA A 122 0.04 10.68 2.95
C ALA A 122 1.11 10.40 4.02
N TRP A 123 2.16 9.64 3.65
CA TRP A 123 3.22 9.27 4.58
C TRP A 123 4.60 9.38 3.95
N GLY A 124 5.48 10.19 4.54
CA GLY A 124 6.76 10.57 3.95
C GLY A 124 7.97 10.11 4.77
N LEU A 125 8.64 9.03 4.32
CA LEU A 125 9.95 8.59 4.81
C LEU A 125 11.02 8.80 3.75
N THR A 126 10.79 8.27 2.54
CA THR A 126 11.72 8.25 1.42
C THR A 126 12.05 9.66 0.92
N GLU A 127 13.31 9.89 0.59
CA GLU A 127 13.80 11.14 -0.01
C GLU A 127 14.51 10.83 -1.34
N PRO A 128 14.78 11.84 -2.19
CA PRO A 128 15.53 11.61 -3.45
C PRO A 128 16.87 10.90 -3.26
N GLY A 129 17.54 11.12 -2.13
CA GLY A 129 18.83 10.50 -1.78
C GLY A 129 18.75 9.34 -0.77
N SER A 130 17.56 8.92 -0.34
CA SER A 130 17.39 7.98 0.77
C SER A 130 16.14 7.12 0.56
N GLY A 131 16.33 5.95 -0.04
CA GLY A 131 15.29 4.93 -0.24
C GLY A 131 15.53 3.71 0.65
N SER A 132 16.23 2.69 0.14
CA SER A 132 16.58 1.49 0.91
C SER A 132 17.45 1.80 2.13
N ASP A 133 18.30 2.82 2.04
CA ASP A 133 18.99 3.41 3.18
C ASP A 133 18.13 4.52 3.81
N ALA A 134 17.04 4.11 4.47
CA ALA A 134 16.11 5.04 5.10
C ALA A 134 16.74 5.85 6.25
N ALA A 135 17.81 5.35 6.84
CA ALA A 135 18.55 6.06 7.91
C ALA A 135 19.30 7.30 7.41
N ALA A 136 19.56 7.39 6.10
CA ALA A 136 20.28 8.52 5.47
C ALA A 136 19.38 9.72 5.16
N LEU A 137 18.14 9.76 5.64
CA LEU A 137 17.22 10.89 5.41
C LEU A 137 17.81 12.23 5.88
N ARG A 138 17.54 13.31 5.14
CA ARG A 138 18.15 14.65 5.33
C ARG A 138 17.15 15.75 5.63
N THR A 139 15.84 15.55 5.41
CA THR A 139 14.82 16.53 5.82
C THR A 139 15.02 16.87 7.28
N ARG A 140 15.15 18.17 7.60
CA ARG A 140 15.43 18.66 8.96
C ARG A 140 14.20 19.27 9.59
N ALA A 141 14.14 19.22 10.93
CA ALA A 141 13.17 19.92 11.74
C ALA A 141 13.90 20.60 12.91
N GLU A 142 13.84 21.93 12.95
CA GLU A 142 14.49 22.75 13.97
C GLU A 142 13.40 23.42 14.82
N LEU A 143 13.53 23.33 16.15
CA LEU A 143 12.59 23.96 17.07
C LEU A 143 12.92 25.46 17.20
N SER A 144 11.97 26.33 16.87
CA SER A 144 12.08 27.78 17.00
C SER A 144 10.86 28.30 17.79
N GLY A 145 11.09 28.61 19.06
CA GLY A 145 9.97 28.97 19.97
C GLY A 145 9.01 27.79 20.16
N GLU A 146 7.75 27.98 19.78
CA GLU A 146 6.68 26.98 19.89
C GLU A 146 6.39 26.26 18.56
N GLU A 147 7.24 26.44 17.56
CA GLU A 147 7.07 25.83 16.22
C GLU A 147 8.31 25.05 15.79
N TRP A 148 8.09 23.97 15.08
CA TRP A 148 9.12 23.26 14.32
C TRP A 148 9.18 23.86 12.91
N ILE A 149 10.38 24.18 12.45
CA ILE A 149 10.65 24.65 11.09
C ILE A 149 11.22 23.47 10.31
N LEU A 150 10.47 23.00 9.31
CA LEU A 150 10.86 21.85 8.50
C LEU A 150 11.40 22.32 7.15
N ASN A 151 12.54 21.73 6.74
CA ASN A 151 13.16 21.97 5.45
C ASN A 151 13.64 20.67 4.80
N GLY A 152 13.30 20.47 3.52
CA GLY A 152 13.64 19.30 2.74
C GLY A 152 12.53 18.84 1.83
N SER A 153 12.59 17.59 1.37
CA SER A 153 11.52 16.99 0.56
C SER A 153 11.42 15.48 0.78
N LYS A 154 10.23 14.94 0.51
CA LYS A 154 9.98 13.49 0.46
C LYS A 154 9.59 13.09 -0.95
N ALA A 155 10.12 11.98 -1.43
CA ALA A 155 9.94 11.50 -2.80
C ALA A 155 9.06 10.24 -2.86
N PHE A 156 8.39 10.05 -3.98
CA PHE A 156 7.55 8.87 -4.26
C PHE A 156 6.40 8.67 -3.27
N ILE A 157 5.79 9.76 -2.80
CA ILE A 157 4.75 9.71 -1.77
C ILE A 157 3.38 9.49 -2.40
N THR A 158 2.76 8.36 -2.08
CA THR A 158 1.38 8.05 -2.46
C THR A 158 0.42 9.03 -1.80
N ASN A 159 -0.57 9.49 -2.55
CA ASN A 159 -1.58 10.47 -2.15
C ASN A 159 -1.01 11.89 -1.88
N ALA A 160 0.21 12.21 -2.26
CA ALA A 160 0.88 13.45 -1.89
C ALA A 160 0.10 14.71 -2.30
N SER A 161 -0.39 14.78 -3.55
CA SER A 161 -1.07 15.99 -4.05
C SER A 161 -2.55 16.06 -3.64
N VAL A 162 -3.14 14.93 -3.26
CA VAL A 162 -4.56 14.82 -2.89
C VAL A 162 -4.78 14.70 -1.38
N CYS A 163 -3.73 14.57 -0.57
CA CYS A 163 -3.86 14.42 0.87
C CYS A 163 -4.36 15.69 1.57
N GLY A 164 -5.11 15.50 2.66
CA GLY A 164 -5.45 16.55 3.62
C GLY A 164 -4.59 16.50 4.89
N THR A 165 -3.95 15.35 5.15
CA THR A 165 -3.06 15.13 6.29
C THR A 165 -1.84 14.36 5.83
N ALA A 166 -0.65 14.75 6.29
CA ALA A 166 0.59 14.01 6.04
C ALA A 166 1.30 13.71 7.34
N VAL A 167 1.89 12.50 7.44
CA VAL A 167 2.85 12.14 8.49
C VAL A 167 4.22 12.02 7.84
N ILE A 168 5.21 12.72 8.37
CA ILE A 168 6.57 12.73 7.82
C ILE A 168 7.62 12.51 8.88
N MET A 169 8.73 11.92 8.50
CA MET A 169 9.94 11.76 9.31
C MET A 169 10.93 12.87 8.98
N ALA A 170 11.45 13.54 10.00
CA ALA A 170 12.48 14.57 9.84
C ALA A 170 13.54 14.45 10.93
N ARG A 171 14.74 14.91 10.63
CA ARG A 171 15.90 14.88 11.51
C ARG A 171 15.86 16.08 12.46
N THR A 172 15.71 15.80 13.77
CA THR A 172 15.70 16.81 14.84
C THR A 172 17.04 16.91 15.58
N ASP A 173 17.85 15.84 15.55
CA ASP A 173 19.14 15.76 16.23
C ASP A 173 20.14 15.04 15.30
N PRO A 174 20.87 15.76 14.43
CA PRO A 174 21.72 15.14 13.39
C PRO A 174 22.80 14.22 13.94
N GLU A 175 23.33 14.53 15.11
CA GLU A 175 24.43 13.79 15.76
C GLU A 175 24.00 12.45 16.39
N LYS A 176 22.70 12.21 16.54
CA LYS A 176 22.17 10.99 17.19
C LYS A 176 21.83 9.86 16.22
N GLY A 177 22.19 9.97 14.92
CA GLY A 177 21.89 8.96 13.92
C GLY A 177 20.39 8.70 13.80
N THR A 178 19.95 7.45 13.82
CA THR A 178 18.52 7.07 13.75
C THR A 178 17.71 7.54 14.96
N ARG A 179 18.34 7.71 16.13
CA ARG A 179 17.72 8.27 17.32
C ARG A 179 17.56 9.78 17.27
N GLY A 180 18.02 10.42 16.22
CA GLY A 180 17.81 11.85 15.95
C GLY A 180 16.68 12.12 14.94
N VAL A 181 15.88 11.14 14.60
CA VAL A 181 14.73 11.28 13.69
C VAL A 181 13.44 11.33 14.50
N SER A 182 12.58 12.30 14.20
CA SER A 182 11.25 12.46 14.80
C SER A 182 10.15 12.37 13.72
N ALA A 183 8.93 12.07 14.14
CA ALA A 183 7.77 12.03 13.26
C ALA A 183 6.88 13.26 13.52
N PHE A 184 6.29 13.80 12.47
CA PHE A 184 5.43 14.98 12.52
C PHE A 184 4.15 14.75 11.74
N VAL A 185 3.03 15.29 12.23
CA VAL A 185 1.76 15.36 11.50
C VAL A 185 1.52 16.78 11.03
N LEU A 186 1.21 16.92 9.74
CA LEU A 186 0.92 18.18 9.07
C LEU A 186 -0.46 18.12 8.40
N ALA A 187 -1.21 19.21 8.47
CA ALA A 187 -2.44 19.37 7.71
C ALA A 187 -2.16 20.11 6.40
N LYS A 188 -3.00 19.89 5.39
CA LYS A 188 -3.01 20.70 4.17
C LYS A 188 -3.18 22.17 4.53
N GLY A 189 -2.43 23.04 3.89
CA GLY A 189 -2.44 24.48 4.18
C GLY A 189 -1.47 24.92 5.27
N THR A 190 -0.68 24.01 5.86
CA THR A 190 0.46 24.37 6.72
C THR A 190 1.41 25.28 5.92
N PRO A 191 1.75 26.50 6.40
CA PRO A 191 2.66 27.40 5.69
C PRO A 191 4.00 26.73 5.39
N GLY A 192 4.50 26.86 4.16
CA GLY A 192 5.74 26.24 3.72
C GLY A 192 5.65 24.74 3.38
N PHE A 193 4.46 24.13 3.48
CA PHE A 193 4.21 22.75 3.08
C PHE A 193 3.41 22.69 1.77
N SER A 194 3.94 21.99 0.77
CA SER A 194 3.32 21.80 -0.54
C SER A 194 3.59 20.41 -1.10
N ALA A 195 2.87 20.06 -2.16
CA ALA A 195 3.13 18.87 -2.97
C ALA A 195 3.66 19.27 -4.34
N GLY A 196 4.59 18.46 -4.87
CA GLY A 196 5.10 18.60 -6.22
C GLY A 196 4.11 18.11 -7.28
N THR A 197 4.53 18.17 -8.54
CA THR A 197 3.76 17.63 -9.66
C THR A 197 3.75 16.11 -9.59
N PRO A 198 2.59 15.44 -9.80
CA PRO A 198 2.54 13.98 -9.83
C PRO A 198 3.48 13.36 -10.86
N TYR A 199 4.17 12.30 -10.46
CA TYR A 199 5.10 11.59 -11.34
C TYR A 199 4.37 10.86 -12.47
N ARG A 200 4.98 10.83 -13.67
CA ARG A 200 4.62 9.85 -14.69
C ARG A 200 5.28 8.52 -14.37
N LYS A 201 4.49 7.50 -14.16
CA LYS A 201 4.94 6.18 -13.66
C LYS A 201 4.84 5.11 -14.74
N LEU A 202 5.50 3.97 -14.53
CA LEU A 202 5.37 2.78 -15.35
C LEU A 202 3.94 2.20 -15.28
N GLY A 203 3.39 2.11 -14.07
CA GLY A 203 2.05 1.61 -13.75
C GLY A 203 1.40 2.42 -12.65
N LEU A 204 0.24 1.95 -12.15
CA LEU A 204 -0.57 2.62 -11.14
C LEU A 204 -0.90 4.06 -11.53
N HIS A 205 -1.27 4.27 -12.80
CA HIS A 205 -1.45 5.61 -13.34
C HIS A 205 -2.60 6.37 -12.68
N ALA A 206 -3.64 5.66 -12.23
CA ALA A 206 -4.77 6.26 -11.53
C ALA A 206 -4.51 6.49 -10.03
N SER A 207 -3.31 6.18 -9.51
CA SER A 207 -2.89 6.55 -8.17
C SER A 207 -2.04 7.81 -8.19
N ASP A 208 -2.28 8.73 -7.27
CA ASP A 208 -1.45 9.91 -7.07
C ASP A 208 -0.11 9.52 -6.41
N THR A 209 0.97 10.04 -6.94
CA THR A 209 2.31 9.88 -6.36
C THR A 209 3.13 11.12 -6.71
N ALA A 210 3.56 11.89 -5.71
CA ALA A 210 4.36 13.11 -5.92
C ALA A 210 5.40 13.29 -4.82
N GLU A 211 6.11 14.41 -4.86
CA GLU A 211 6.94 14.86 -3.74
C GLU A 211 6.09 15.60 -2.70
N LEU A 212 6.52 15.54 -1.43
CA LEU A 212 6.14 16.50 -0.40
C LEU A 212 7.32 17.43 -0.18
N ILE A 213 7.07 18.74 -0.23
CA ILE A 213 8.08 19.79 -0.21
C ILE A 213 7.89 20.64 1.05
N PHE A 214 9.00 20.92 1.73
CA PHE A 214 9.04 21.70 2.97
C PHE A 214 10.05 22.84 2.80
N GLU A 215 9.54 24.08 2.76
CA GLU A 215 10.31 25.32 2.62
C GLU A 215 9.95 26.21 3.81
N ASP A 216 10.75 26.14 4.87
CA ASP A 216 10.44 26.74 6.17
C ASP A 216 9.04 26.38 6.68
N ALA A 217 8.65 25.11 6.50
CA ALA A 217 7.31 24.65 6.85
C ALA A 217 7.10 24.72 8.38
N ARG A 218 6.10 25.51 8.78
CA ARG A 218 5.82 25.84 10.20
C ARG A 218 4.84 24.87 10.81
N VAL A 219 5.32 24.00 11.67
CA VAL A 219 4.53 22.98 12.37
C VAL A 219 4.50 23.32 13.85
N PRO A 220 3.33 23.54 14.47
CA PRO A 220 3.25 23.76 15.90
C PRO A 220 3.96 22.65 16.70
N ALA A 221 4.48 22.96 17.87
CA ALA A 221 5.14 21.96 18.75
C ALA A 221 4.26 20.72 18.96
N ALA A 222 2.93 20.93 19.05
CA ALA A 222 1.93 19.86 19.15
C ALA A 222 1.79 19.00 17.89
N GLY A 223 2.49 19.29 16.80
CA GLY A 223 2.54 18.46 15.58
C GLY A 223 3.56 17.33 15.66
N LEU A 224 4.41 17.28 16.67
CA LEU A 224 5.30 16.15 16.94
C LEU A 224 4.47 14.92 17.34
N LEU A 225 4.72 13.77 16.69
CA LEU A 225 4.08 12.49 17.00
C LEU A 225 4.97 11.66 17.95
N GLY A 226 4.44 11.33 19.11
CA GLY A 226 5.17 10.64 20.16
C GLY A 226 6.33 11.48 20.72
N GLU A 227 7.45 10.86 21.07
CA GLU A 227 8.62 11.51 21.65
C GLU A 227 9.63 11.93 20.58
N ARG A 228 10.35 13.04 20.83
CA ARG A 228 11.48 13.47 20.00
C ARG A 228 12.53 12.38 19.90
N GLY A 229 12.99 12.10 18.70
CA GLY A 229 14.03 11.09 18.42
C GLY A 229 13.50 9.66 18.25
N THR A 230 12.20 9.41 18.36
CA THR A 230 11.62 8.06 18.22
C THR A 230 11.06 7.78 16.82
N GLY A 231 11.02 8.78 15.92
CA GLY A 231 10.35 8.71 14.61
C GLY A 231 10.87 7.60 13.70
N PHE A 232 12.16 7.28 13.73
CA PHE A 232 12.70 6.17 12.94
C PHE A 232 12.19 4.80 13.43
N ALA A 233 12.17 4.58 14.73
CA ALA A 233 11.62 3.35 15.31
C ALA A 233 10.11 3.22 15.05
N GLN A 234 9.36 4.32 15.17
CA GLN A 234 7.95 4.39 14.79
C GLN A 234 7.75 4.00 13.32
N ALA A 235 8.55 4.59 12.41
CA ALA A 235 8.48 4.27 10.98
C ALA A 235 8.74 2.79 10.69
N MET A 236 9.73 2.15 11.34
CA MET A 236 10.01 0.72 11.18
C MET A 236 8.84 -0.16 11.63
N GLN A 237 8.15 0.24 12.71
CA GLN A 237 6.96 -0.47 13.21
C GLN A 237 5.76 -0.30 12.26
N VAL A 238 5.55 0.88 11.68
CA VAL A 238 4.50 1.16 10.69
C VAL A 238 4.72 0.34 9.41
N LEU A 239 5.97 0.27 8.93
CA LEU A 239 6.34 -0.50 7.74
C LEU A 239 6.09 -2.00 7.86
N GLU A 240 5.98 -2.54 9.07
CA GLU A 240 5.59 -3.94 9.25
C GLU A 240 4.17 -4.19 8.73
N GLY A 241 3.22 -3.31 9.07
CA GLY A 241 1.85 -3.34 8.51
C GLY A 241 1.81 -3.05 7.00
N GLY A 242 2.63 -2.10 6.54
CA GLY A 242 2.78 -1.78 5.12
C GLY A 242 3.23 -2.96 4.27
N ARG A 243 4.14 -3.82 4.76
CA ARG A 243 4.56 -5.04 4.06
C ARG A 243 3.44 -6.06 3.91
N ILE A 244 2.58 -6.21 4.93
CA ILE A 244 1.39 -7.08 4.85
C ILE A 244 0.42 -6.55 3.79
N ALA A 245 0.16 -5.25 3.77
CA ALA A 245 -0.70 -4.62 2.77
C ALA A 245 -0.12 -4.74 1.35
N MET A 246 1.20 -4.55 1.18
CA MET A 246 1.87 -4.75 -0.12
C MET A 246 1.80 -6.21 -0.57
N ALA A 247 1.92 -7.17 0.35
CA ALA A 247 1.74 -8.59 0.03
C ALA A 247 0.31 -8.89 -0.43
N ALA A 248 -0.70 -8.37 0.28
CA ALA A 248 -2.11 -8.49 -0.09
C ALA A 248 -2.42 -7.84 -1.46
N MET A 249 -1.85 -6.65 -1.73
CA MET A 249 -1.91 -6.01 -3.05
C MET A 249 -1.33 -6.92 -4.14
N ALA A 250 -0.17 -7.51 -3.90
CA ALA A 250 0.47 -8.40 -4.85
C ALA A 250 -0.37 -9.66 -5.12
N VAL A 251 -1.00 -10.23 -4.08
CA VAL A 251 -1.95 -11.36 -4.23
C VAL A 251 -3.16 -10.93 -5.07
N GLY A 252 -3.73 -9.75 -4.83
CA GLY A 252 -4.85 -9.22 -5.61
C GLY A 252 -4.49 -9.05 -7.09
N ILE A 253 -3.33 -8.47 -7.40
CA ILE A 253 -2.82 -8.32 -8.78
C ILE A 253 -2.60 -9.69 -9.45
N ALA A 254 -2.01 -10.65 -8.72
CA ALA A 254 -1.80 -11.99 -9.23
C ALA A 254 -3.11 -12.73 -9.52
N GLN A 255 -4.10 -12.59 -8.62
CA GLN A 255 -5.43 -13.14 -8.81
C GLN A 255 -6.14 -12.52 -10.02
N ALA A 256 -6.06 -11.19 -10.21
CA ALA A 256 -6.60 -10.52 -11.39
C ALA A 256 -5.98 -11.08 -12.69
N ALA A 257 -4.67 -11.30 -12.71
CA ALA A 257 -3.98 -11.89 -13.85
C ALA A 257 -4.48 -13.30 -14.19
N VAL A 258 -4.70 -14.13 -13.17
CA VAL A 258 -5.27 -15.49 -13.30
C VAL A 258 -6.72 -15.39 -13.81
N ASP A 259 -7.56 -14.55 -13.20
CA ASP A 259 -8.97 -14.39 -13.57
C ASP A 259 -9.13 -13.97 -15.06
N GLN A 260 -8.35 -12.98 -15.50
CA GLN A 260 -8.37 -12.52 -16.89
C GLN A 260 -7.87 -13.60 -17.86
N SER A 261 -6.82 -14.33 -17.47
CA SER A 261 -6.31 -15.44 -18.27
C SER A 261 -7.34 -16.55 -18.44
N VAL A 262 -7.99 -16.97 -17.37
CA VAL A 262 -9.05 -17.99 -17.41
C VAL A 262 -10.23 -17.53 -18.25
N LYS A 263 -10.66 -16.26 -18.11
CA LYS A 263 -11.74 -15.67 -18.92
C LYS A 263 -11.38 -15.72 -20.40
N TYR A 264 -10.18 -15.26 -20.75
CA TYR A 264 -9.71 -15.24 -22.14
C TYR A 264 -9.57 -16.65 -22.73
N MET A 265 -8.98 -17.59 -22.01
CA MET A 265 -8.80 -18.97 -22.45
C MET A 265 -10.12 -19.67 -22.77
N LYS A 266 -11.20 -19.37 -22.04
CA LYS A 266 -12.55 -19.94 -22.30
C LYS A 266 -13.22 -19.36 -23.53
N GLN A 267 -12.85 -18.17 -23.97
CA GLN A 267 -13.48 -17.46 -25.08
C GLN A 267 -12.69 -17.55 -26.39
N ARG A 268 -11.36 -17.49 -26.31
CA ARG A 268 -10.48 -17.46 -27.48
C ARG A 268 -10.32 -18.85 -28.08
N THR A 269 -10.53 -18.95 -29.39
CA THR A 269 -10.31 -20.17 -30.16
C THR A 269 -9.07 -20.06 -31.05
N ALA A 270 -8.31 -21.16 -31.13
CA ALA A 270 -7.20 -21.33 -32.07
C ALA A 270 -7.09 -22.82 -32.41
N PHE A 271 -6.67 -23.10 -33.66
CA PHE A 271 -6.54 -24.48 -34.15
C PHE A 271 -7.82 -25.33 -33.97
N GLY A 272 -9.01 -24.70 -34.15
CA GLY A 272 -10.31 -25.35 -34.06
C GLY A 272 -10.87 -25.67 -32.70
N ARG A 273 -10.23 -25.23 -31.62
CA ARG A 273 -10.68 -25.43 -30.21
C ARG A 273 -10.37 -24.23 -29.33
N THR A 274 -10.96 -24.17 -28.13
CA THR A 274 -10.70 -23.08 -27.18
C THR A 274 -9.29 -23.19 -26.60
N LEU A 275 -8.71 -22.06 -26.18
CA LEU A 275 -7.40 -22.09 -25.54
C LEU A 275 -7.41 -22.92 -24.24
N ALA A 276 -8.56 -23.01 -23.57
CA ALA A 276 -8.74 -23.80 -22.36
C ALA A 276 -8.54 -25.32 -22.57
N GLU A 277 -8.59 -25.79 -23.81
CA GLU A 277 -8.40 -27.22 -24.16
C GLU A 277 -6.95 -27.60 -24.42
N PHE A 278 -6.01 -26.64 -24.34
CA PHE A 278 -4.59 -26.91 -24.56
C PHE A 278 -3.88 -27.25 -23.23
N ASN A 279 -3.36 -28.46 -23.10
CA ASN A 279 -2.71 -28.94 -21.87
C ASN A 279 -1.57 -28.04 -21.38
N GLY A 280 -0.78 -27.44 -22.28
CA GLY A 280 0.28 -26.51 -21.90
C GLY A 280 -0.24 -25.26 -21.19
N LEU A 281 -1.36 -24.69 -21.65
CA LEU A 281 -1.99 -23.53 -21.01
C LEU A 281 -2.71 -23.93 -19.71
N GLN A 282 -3.30 -25.13 -19.66
CA GLN A 282 -3.87 -25.68 -18.40
C GLN A 282 -2.79 -25.82 -17.33
N GLY A 283 -1.59 -26.34 -17.67
CA GLY A 283 -0.46 -26.41 -16.77
C GLY A 283 -0.04 -25.04 -16.25
N MET A 284 0.09 -24.04 -17.14
CA MET A 284 0.44 -22.67 -16.73
C MET A 284 -0.55 -22.09 -15.72
N ILE A 285 -1.85 -22.25 -15.95
CA ILE A 285 -2.89 -21.73 -15.03
C ILE A 285 -2.87 -22.48 -13.69
N ALA A 286 -2.66 -23.80 -13.71
CA ALA A 286 -2.56 -24.60 -12.48
C ALA A 286 -1.39 -24.15 -11.59
N ASP A 287 -0.22 -23.93 -12.20
CA ASP A 287 0.97 -23.43 -11.50
C ASP A 287 0.70 -22.03 -10.89
N LEU A 288 0.15 -21.10 -11.69
CA LEU A 288 -0.17 -19.75 -11.22
C LEU A 288 -1.19 -19.76 -10.07
N ALA A 289 -2.26 -20.54 -10.21
CA ALA A 289 -3.28 -20.64 -9.15
C ALA A 289 -2.70 -21.20 -7.85
N THR A 290 -1.80 -22.18 -7.95
CA THR A 290 -1.09 -22.75 -6.78
C THR A 290 -0.20 -21.71 -6.11
N GLU A 291 0.59 -20.95 -6.89
CA GLU A 291 1.48 -19.91 -6.34
C GLU A 291 0.71 -18.75 -5.71
N VAL A 292 -0.41 -18.34 -6.31
CA VAL A 292 -1.30 -17.32 -5.75
C VAL A 292 -1.86 -17.76 -4.40
N GLU A 293 -2.29 -19.02 -4.29
CA GLU A 293 -2.79 -19.58 -3.03
C GLU A 293 -1.71 -19.64 -1.95
N VAL A 294 -0.49 -20.05 -2.28
CA VAL A 294 0.66 -20.03 -1.36
C VAL A 294 0.96 -18.59 -0.91
N ALA A 295 0.94 -17.62 -1.83
CA ALA A 295 1.17 -16.21 -1.51
C ALA A 295 0.08 -15.67 -0.56
N ARG A 296 -1.18 -16.01 -0.81
CA ARG A 296 -2.32 -15.65 0.03
C ARG A 296 -2.18 -16.21 1.44
N LEU A 297 -1.93 -17.51 1.58
CA LEU A 297 -1.76 -18.16 2.89
C LEU A 297 -0.61 -17.54 3.69
N LEU A 298 0.50 -17.21 3.03
CA LEU A 298 1.64 -16.57 3.69
C LEU A 298 1.30 -15.14 4.14
N THR A 299 0.53 -14.41 3.35
CA THR A 299 0.04 -13.06 3.67
C THR A 299 -0.92 -13.08 4.86
N LEU A 300 -1.91 -13.99 4.85
CA LEU A 300 -2.86 -14.14 5.95
C LEU A 300 -2.17 -14.62 7.23
N ARG A 301 -1.15 -15.47 7.14
CA ARG A 301 -0.32 -15.85 8.28
C ARG A 301 0.39 -14.64 8.91
N ALA A 302 0.88 -13.71 8.09
CA ALA A 302 1.54 -12.49 8.58
C ALA A 302 0.52 -11.56 9.27
N ALA A 303 -0.66 -11.39 8.69
CA ALA A 303 -1.76 -10.62 9.28
C ALA A 303 -2.20 -11.22 10.62
N TYR A 304 -2.45 -12.52 10.66
CA TYR A 304 -2.82 -13.23 11.89
C TYR A 304 -1.75 -13.11 12.99
N ALA A 305 -0.46 -13.21 12.63
CA ALA A 305 0.61 -13.05 13.62
C ALA A 305 0.58 -11.65 14.25
N LYS A 306 0.28 -10.62 13.46
CA LYS A 306 0.16 -9.25 13.93
C LYS A 306 -1.06 -9.05 14.84
N ASP A 307 -2.21 -9.59 14.47
CA ASP A 307 -3.44 -9.56 15.30
C ASP A 307 -3.26 -10.29 16.63
N ALA A 308 -2.49 -11.36 16.62
CA ALA A 308 -2.14 -12.12 17.83
C ALA A 308 -1.05 -11.46 18.68
N GLY A 309 -0.59 -10.26 18.36
CA GLY A 309 0.49 -9.56 19.07
C GLY A 309 1.85 -10.26 19.00
N ARG A 310 2.07 -11.11 18.00
CA ARG A 310 3.33 -11.86 17.80
C ARG A 310 4.28 -11.08 16.89
N PRO A 311 5.60 -11.27 17.00
CA PRO A 311 6.56 -10.70 16.07
C PRO A 311 6.24 -11.11 14.62
N ALA A 312 5.79 -10.16 13.79
CA ALA A 312 5.33 -10.43 12.43
C ALA A 312 6.34 -9.97 11.35
N MET A 313 7.36 -9.18 11.70
CA MET A 313 8.27 -8.56 10.74
C MET A 313 8.89 -9.52 9.73
N HIS A 314 9.44 -10.67 10.17
CA HIS A 314 10.08 -11.61 9.25
C HIS A 314 9.06 -12.38 8.41
N VAL A 315 7.88 -12.70 8.95
CA VAL A 315 6.80 -13.37 8.19
C VAL A 315 6.20 -12.41 7.16
N ALA A 316 6.02 -11.13 7.52
CA ALA A 316 5.58 -10.08 6.60
C ALA A 316 6.59 -9.87 5.46
N ALA A 317 7.90 -9.91 5.78
CA ALA A 317 8.95 -9.84 4.75
C ALA A 317 8.91 -11.06 3.79
N MET A 318 8.70 -12.28 4.32
CA MET A 318 8.53 -13.48 3.50
C MET A 318 7.28 -13.37 2.62
N ALA A 319 6.15 -12.94 3.18
CA ALA A 319 4.90 -12.76 2.45
C ALA A 319 5.08 -11.78 1.30
N LYS A 320 5.64 -10.58 1.57
CA LYS A 320 5.89 -9.55 0.57
C LYS A 320 6.84 -10.03 -0.53
N LEU A 321 7.93 -10.69 -0.17
CA LEU A 321 8.90 -11.19 -1.13
C LEU A 321 8.29 -12.22 -2.08
N PHE A 322 7.56 -13.20 -1.54
CA PHE A 322 6.96 -14.27 -2.33
C PHE A 322 5.79 -13.76 -3.17
N ALA A 323 4.85 -12.99 -2.57
CA ALA A 323 3.70 -12.46 -3.27
C ALA A 323 4.09 -11.52 -4.42
N SER A 324 5.11 -10.66 -4.24
CA SER A 324 5.59 -9.76 -5.30
C SER A 324 6.16 -10.54 -6.49
N ALA A 325 6.95 -11.58 -6.26
CA ALA A 325 7.48 -12.42 -7.32
C ALA A 325 6.35 -13.18 -8.05
N THR A 326 5.36 -13.68 -7.29
CA THR A 326 4.16 -14.34 -7.84
C THR A 326 3.34 -13.36 -8.70
N ALA A 327 3.12 -12.13 -8.23
CA ALA A 327 2.39 -11.11 -8.99
C ALA A 327 3.06 -10.80 -10.33
N MET A 328 4.38 -10.60 -10.31
CA MET A 328 5.13 -10.31 -11.54
C MET A 328 5.11 -11.50 -12.51
N LYS A 329 5.25 -12.74 -11.99
CA LYS A 329 5.14 -13.95 -12.81
C LYS A 329 3.74 -14.11 -13.40
N ALA A 330 2.70 -13.98 -12.58
CA ALA A 330 1.31 -14.12 -13.04
C ALA A 330 0.94 -13.07 -14.10
N ALA A 331 1.32 -11.81 -13.87
CA ALA A 331 1.09 -10.73 -14.83
C ALA A 331 1.82 -10.96 -16.16
N THR A 332 3.08 -11.42 -16.11
CA THR A 332 3.85 -11.78 -17.32
C THR A 332 3.20 -12.91 -18.09
N GLN A 333 2.76 -13.96 -17.41
CA GLN A 333 2.11 -15.09 -18.04
C GLN A 333 0.71 -14.74 -18.57
N ALA A 334 -0.01 -13.83 -17.92
CA ALA A 334 -1.30 -13.34 -18.42
C ALA A 334 -1.14 -12.64 -19.77
N VAL A 335 -0.15 -11.75 -19.92
CA VAL A 335 0.18 -11.14 -21.23
C VAL A 335 0.52 -12.22 -22.26
N GLN A 336 1.33 -13.23 -21.89
CA GLN A 336 1.74 -14.33 -22.78
C GLN A 336 0.55 -15.19 -23.20
N ILE A 337 -0.38 -15.52 -22.32
CA ILE A 337 -1.60 -16.29 -22.62
C ILE A 337 -2.51 -15.54 -23.59
N HIS A 338 -2.60 -14.21 -23.46
CA HIS A 338 -3.37 -13.38 -24.39
C HIS A 338 -2.69 -13.21 -25.76
N GLY A 339 -1.37 -13.49 -25.87
CA GLY A 339 -0.61 -13.30 -27.08
C GLY A 339 -0.62 -11.83 -27.54
N GLY A 340 -0.83 -11.56 -28.82
CA GLY A 340 -0.89 -10.18 -29.34
C GLY A 340 -1.96 -9.31 -28.69
N ALA A 341 -3.09 -9.89 -28.26
CA ALA A 341 -4.13 -9.19 -27.52
C ALA A 341 -3.66 -8.72 -26.15
N GLY A 342 -2.73 -9.41 -25.49
CA GLY A 342 -2.16 -9.00 -24.22
C GLY A 342 -1.18 -7.82 -24.30
N TYR A 343 -0.81 -7.39 -25.52
CA TYR A 343 0.15 -6.32 -25.76
C TYR A 343 -0.51 -4.99 -26.16
N ILE A 344 -1.84 -4.95 -26.15
CA ILE A 344 -2.64 -3.76 -26.49
C ILE A 344 -3.55 -3.37 -25.34
N THR A 345 -3.91 -2.10 -25.26
CA THR A 345 -4.61 -1.49 -24.13
C THR A 345 -6.10 -1.85 -24.01
N GLU A 346 -6.67 -2.53 -25.00
CA GLU A 346 -8.05 -3.03 -24.98
C GLU A 346 -8.24 -4.20 -24.00
N PHE A 347 -7.16 -4.84 -23.58
CA PHE A 347 -7.17 -5.91 -22.58
C PHE A 347 -6.43 -5.49 -21.32
N PRO A 348 -6.98 -5.74 -20.12
CA PRO A 348 -6.43 -5.19 -18.89
C PRO A 348 -5.08 -5.82 -18.44
N VAL A 349 -4.64 -6.90 -19.08
CA VAL A 349 -3.44 -7.64 -18.66
C VAL A 349 -2.15 -6.85 -18.84
N GLU A 350 -2.09 -5.93 -19.82
CA GLU A 350 -0.93 -5.03 -19.95
C GLU A 350 -0.83 -4.06 -18.77
N ARG A 351 -1.97 -3.53 -18.27
CA ARG A 351 -2.03 -2.68 -17.07
C ARG A 351 -1.64 -3.48 -15.85
N ILE A 352 -2.18 -4.67 -15.67
CA ILE A 352 -1.83 -5.58 -14.57
C ILE A 352 -0.31 -5.85 -14.56
N PHE A 353 0.32 -6.02 -15.73
CA PHE A 353 1.76 -6.21 -15.85
C PHE A 353 2.55 -4.96 -15.39
N ARG A 354 2.14 -3.76 -15.82
CA ARG A 354 2.79 -2.51 -15.41
C ARG A 354 2.67 -2.28 -13.90
N ASP A 355 1.50 -2.54 -13.33
CA ASP A 355 1.19 -2.33 -11.93
C ASP A 355 1.92 -3.31 -11.01
N ALA A 356 2.06 -4.57 -11.43
CA ALA A 356 2.73 -5.61 -10.67
C ALA A 356 4.17 -5.24 -10.29
N LYS A 357 4.88 -4.50 -11.14
CA LYS A 357 6.30 -4.18 -10.92
C LYS A 357 6.57 -3.39 -9.65
N LEU A 358 5.64 -2.49 -9.25
CA LEU A 358 5.81 -1.74 -8.02
C LEU A 358 5.90 -2.64 -6.78
N THR A 359 5.22 -3.77 -6.78
CA THR A 359 5.19 -4.68 -5.61
C THR A 359 6.57 -5.22 -5.23
N GLU A 360 7.51 -5.31 -6.17
CA GLU A 360 8.90 -5.70 -5.90
C GLU A 360 9.77 -4.57 -5.33
N ILE A 361 9.33 -3.30 -5.48
CA ILE A 361 10.11 -2.09 -5.16
C ILE A 361 9.59 -1.42 -3.87
N GLY A 362 8.29 -1.15 -3.79
CA GLY A 362 7.64 -0.44 -2.68
C GLY A 362 7.71 -1.22 -1.36
N GLU A 363 7.62 -0.51 -0.24
CA GLU A 363 7.68 -1.06 1.13
C GLU A 363 8.97 -1.85 1.43
N GLY A 364 10.08 -1.42 0.81
CA GLY A 364 11.37 -2.10 0.81
C GLY A 364 11.49 -3.11 -0.32
N THR A 365 12.54 -2.96 -1.12
CA THR A 365 12.77 -3.81 -2.30
C THR A 365 12.87 -5.30 -1.95
N SER A 366 12.75 -6.17 -2.94
CA SER A 366 12.91 -7.62 -2.76
C SER A 366 14.25 -7.98 -2.12
N GLU A 367 15.31 -7.21 -2.37
CA GLU A 367 16.64 -7.34 -1.75
C GLU A 367 16.58 -7.01 -0.25
N ILE A 368 15.89 -5.92 0.10
CA ILE A 368 15.69 -5.53 1.52
C ILE A 368 14.89 -6.60 2.26
N GLN A 369 13.85 -7.18 1.64
CA GLN A 369 13.10 -8.27 2.29
C GLN A 369 14.01 -9.48 2.57
N ARG A 370 14.88 -9.85 1.63
CA ARG A 370 15.87 -10.94 1.84
C ARG A 370 16.81 -10.63 2.99
N LEU A 371 17.27 -9.38 3.12
CA LEU A 371 18.11 -8.97 4.26
C LEU A 371 17.36 -9.07 5.59
N VAL A 372 16.10 -8.62 5.65
CA VAL A 372 15.26 -8.72 6.87
C VAL A 372 15.09 -10.18 7.28
N ILE A 373 14.78 -11.06 6.33
CA ILE A 373 14.60 -12.48 6.58
C ILE A 373 15.92 -13.10 7.09
N ALA A 374 17.03 -12.85 6.38
CA ALA A 374 18.33 -13.42 6.71
C ALA A 374 18.83 -12.96 8.08
N ARG A 375 18.72 -11.66 8.40
CA ARG A 375 19.11 -11.11 9.70
C ARG A 375 18.32 -11.73 10.85
N ASN A 376 17.02 -11.94 10.67
CA ASN A 376 16.19 -12.59 11.68
C ASN A 376 16.63 -14.05 11.92
N LEU A 377 16.90 -14.81 10.85
CA LEU A 377 17.35 -16.21 10.95
C LEU A 377 18.74 -16.33 11.56
N LEU A 378 19.64 -15.42 11.20
CA LEU A 378 21.04 -15.42 11.68
C LEU A 378 21.18 -14.72 13.05
N LYS A 379 20.12 -14.08 13.55
CA LYS A 379 20.12 -13.29 14.80
C LYS A 379 21.22 -12.20 14.82
N ILE A 380 21.42 -11.53 13.70
CA ILE A 380 22.33 -10.40 13.55
C ILE A 380 21.56 -9.08 13.39
N ALA A 381 22.18 -7.97 13.87
CA ALA A 381 21.58 -6.63 13.82
C ALA A 381 21.50 -6.05 12.39
#